data_e04cf4f49bd487117880dd7fe0ef6c24
#
_entry.id   e04cf4f49bd487117880dd7fe0ef6c24
#
_cell.length_a   1.000
_cell.length_b   1.000
_cell.length_c   1.000
_cell.angle_alpha   90.00
_cell.angle_beta   90.00
_cell.angle_gamma   90.00
#
_symmetry.space_group_name_H-M   'P 1'
#
loop_
_entity.id
_entity.type
_entity.pdbx_description
1 polymer ?
#
loop_
_entity_poly.entity_id
_entity_poly.type
_entity_poly.pdbx_seq_one_letter_code
_entity_poly.pdbx_strand_id
1 'polypeptide(L)'
;FLYLSIVNLVFSFEYENAHLLMVAVILLIPILILLSGVFLIINGFILLKKEGFSKANLLSPIMGIVILLFFVMMWIRAGFITTDYNHWINIPVLFIIYTYIIFGFAFVGFMMYSFVYLWLPKKQHYDFIIVHGAGLLNGERVTPLLKRRIDKAVQAFYQSKNPHIRLIASGGQGSDEKISEAQAIYNYLVENTDVPKEAILLEEKSTTTYENLLFSKELGEQFVENPRFLFVTNDYHVFRTSTYARQIGMQGDGLGCSTASYYIPSAFIREYVALCVKMKKLFIG
;
A
#
# COMPACT_ATOMS: atom_id res chain seq x y z
N PHE A 1 -1.96 -8.89 21.89
CA PHE A 1 -0.93 -8.92 22.92
C PHE A 1 -0.76 -7.57 23.61
N LEU A 2 -0.44 -6.48 22.87
CA LEU A 2 -0.24 -5.13 23.45
C LEU A 2 -1.44 -4.64 24.25
N TYR A 3 -2.65 -4.84 23.77
CA TYR A 3 -3.90 -4.49 24.47
C TYR A 3 -4.07 -5.28 25.77
N LEU A 4 -3.86 -6.59 25.73
CA LEU A 4 -3.90 -7.45 26.93
C LEU A 4 -2.78 -7.11 27.91
N SER A 5 -1.61 -6.73 27.43
CA SER A 5 -0.51 -6.26 28.27
C SER A 5 -0.84 -4.92 28.95
N ILE A 6 -1.46 -3.99 28.23
CA ILE A 6 -1.94 -2.71 28.80
C ILE A 6 -3.05 -2.95 29.81
N VAL A 7 -4.00 -3.83 29.50
CA VAL A 7 -5.09 -4.21 30.42
C VAL A 7 -4.50 -4.85 31.69
N ASN A 8 -3.57 -5.81 31.57
CA ASN A 8 -2.89 -6.40 32.72
C ASN A 8 -2.05 -5.39 33.52
N LEU A 9 -1.35 -4.47 32.85
CA LEU A 9 -0.62 -3.40 33.51
C LEU A 9 -1.57 -2.49 34.32
N VAL A 10 -2.74 -2.14 33.75
CA VAL A 10 -3.75 -1.32 34.42
C VAL A 10 -4.37 -2.07 35.62
N PHE A 11 -4.61 -3.39 35.50
CA PHE A 11 -5.10 -4.22 36.64
C PHE A 11 -4.05 -4.42 37.74
N SER A 12 -2.76 -4.25 37.45
CA SER A 12 -1.70 -4.34 38.46
C SER A 12 -1.56 -3.07 39.33
N PHE A 13 -2.22 -1.98 38.97
CA PHE A 13 -2.29 -0.77 39.79
C PHE A 13 -3.49 -0.86 40.77
N GLU A 14 -3.25 -1.03 42.05
CA GLU A 14 -4.24 -1.12 43.14
C GLU A 14 -4.97 0.21 43.45
N TYR A 15 -5.37 0.99 42.45
CA TYR A 15 -5.94 2.32 42.66
C TYR A 15 -7.29 2.51 42.00
N GLU A 16 -8.21 3.25 42.64
CA GLU A 16 -9.51 3.68 42.10
C GLU A 16 -9.41 4.32 40.71
N ASN A 17 -8.27 4.98 40.40
CA ASN A 17 -7.98 5.60 39.11
C ASN A 17 -7.73 4.57 37.98
N ALA A 18 -7.39 3.31 38.28
CA ALA A 18 -7.16 2.27 37.28
C ALA A 18 -8.44 1.89 36.53
N HIS A 19 -9.59 1.86 37.25
CA HIS A 19 -10.89 1.61 36.62
C HIS A 19 -11.29 2.74 35.66
N LEU A 20 -11.02 4.00 36.03
CA LEU A 20 -11.29 5.15 35.19
C LEU A 20 -10.41 5.13 33.92
N LEU A 21 -9.14 4.78 34.06
CA LEU A 21 -8.22 4.64 32.92
C LEU A 21 -8.63 3.50 31.99
N MET A 22 -9.04 2.35 32.55
CA MET A 22 -9.53 1.21 31.79
C MET A 22 -10.80 1.54 31.01
N VAL A 23 -11.77 2.20 31.65
CA VAL A 23 -13.00 2.66 31.00
C VAL A 23 -12.67 3.67 29.91
N ALA A 24 -11.77 4.61 30.16
CA ALA A 24 -11.33 5.57 29.15
C ALA A 24 -10.70 4.89 27.94
N VAL A 25 -9.82 3.90 28.14
CA VAL A 25 -9.20 3.13 27.03
C VAL A 25 -10.23 2.32 26.26
N ILE A 26 -11.17 1.66 26.98
CA ILE A 26 -12.24 0.86 26.35
C ILE A 26 -13.16 1.76 25.49
N LEU A 27 -13.46 2.97 25.94
CA LEU A 27 -14.31 3.91 25.21
C LEU A 27 -13.54 4.62 24.09
N LEU A 28 -12.24 4.90 24.27
CA LEU A 28 -11.42 5.62 23.30
C LEU A 28 -11.28 4.85 21.98
N ILE A 29 -11.06 3.53 22.05
CA ILE A 29 -10.85 2.71 20.84
C ILE A 29 -12.07 2.74 19.91
N PRO A 30 -13.30 2.45 20.36
CA PRO A 30 -14.51 2.57 19.54
C PRO A 30 -14.69 3.97 18.95
N ILE A 31 -14.43 5.02 19.75
CA ILE A 31 -14.52 6.42 19.27
C ILE A 31 -13.53 6.67 18.15
N LEU A 32 -12.26 6.26 18.29
CA LEU A 32 -11.25 6.41 17.25
C LEU A 32 -11.61 5.64 15.98
N ILE A 33 -12.17 4.44 16.10
CA ILE A 33 -12.63 3.65 14.95
C ILE A 33 -13.82 4.37 14.28
N LEU A 34 -14.77 4.88 15.02
CA LEU A 34 -15.91 5.66 14.50
C LEU A 34 -15.41 6.90 13.73
N LEU A 35 -14.51 7.67 14.34
CA LEU A 35 -13.91 8.85 13.72
C LEU A 35 -13.12 8.49 12.46
N SER A 36 -12.44 7.33 12.44
CA SER A 36 -11.75 6.85 11.24
C SER A 36 -12.72 6.55 10.10
N GLY A 37 -13.91 6.01 10.40
CA GLY A 37 -14.98 5.80 9.42
C GLY A 37 -15.45 7.11 8.78
N VAL A 38 -15.72 8.13 9.59
CA VAL A 38 -16.08 9.46 9.12
C VAL A 38 -14.95 10.09 8.29
N PHE A 39 -13.71 9.98 8.77
CA PHE A 39 -12.52 10.46 8.06
C PHE A 39 -12.38 9.80 6.67
N LEU A 40 -12.58 8.49 6.57
CA LEU A 40 -12.48 7.77 5.30
C LEU A 40 -13.55 8.20 4.30
N ILE A 41 -14.77 8.51 4.76
CA ILE A 41 -15.84 9.04 3.91
C ILE A 41 -15.45 10.43 3.38
N ILE A 42 -15.04 11.33 4.26
CA ILE A 42 -14.61 12.69 3.89
C ILE A 42 -13.43 12.63 2.92
N ASN A 43 -12.42 11.82 3.24
CA ASN A 43 -11.26 11.59 2.40
C ASN A 43 -11.66 11.04 1.02
N GLY A 44 -12.63 10.13 0.98
CA GLY A 44 -13.18 9.59 -0.26
C GLY A 44 -13.79 10.67 -1.16
N PHE A 45 -14.55 11.59 -0.61
CA PHE A 45 -15.10 12.72 -1.38
C PHE A 45 -13.99 13.65 -1.90
N ILE A 46 -12.97 13.94 -1.08
CA ILE A 46 -11.80 14.73 -1.52
C ILE A 46 -11.08 14.03 -2.67
N LEU A 47 -10.88 12.71 -2.56
CA LEU A 47 -10.23 11.90 -3.58
C LEU A 47 -11.00 11.89 -4.90
N LEU A 48 -12.32 11.64 -4.83
CA LEU A 48 -13.19 11.65 -6.01
C LEU A 48 -13.22 13.01 -6.70
N LYS A 49 -13.15 14.10 -5.95
CA LYS A 49 -13.09 15.47 -6.50
C LYS A 49 -11.76 15.77 -7.18
N LYS A 50 -10.63 15.23 -6.68
CA LYS A 50 -9.28 15.51 -7.18
C LYS A 50 -8.83 14.56 -8.28
N GLU A 51 -9.16 13.27 -8.14
CA GLU A 51 -8.66 12.19 -9.02
C GLU A 51 -9.77 11.63 -9.94
N GLY A 52 -10.99 12.10 -9.78
CA GLY A 52 -12.12 11.62 -10.56
C GLY A 52 -12.68 10.27 -10.07
N PHE A 53 -13.72 9.82 -10.75
CA PHE A 53 -14.44 8.60 -10.42
C PHE A 53 -13.69 7.36 -10.94
N SER A 54 -13.31 6.47 -10.04
CA SER A 54 -12.82 5.12 -10.37
C SER A 54 -13.26 4.14 -9.28
N LYS A 55 -13.34 2.83 -9.62
CA LYS A 55 -13.67 1.77 -8.66
C LYS A 55 -12.68 1.75 -7.48
N ALA A 56 -11.42 2.05 -7.75
CA ALA A 56 -10.36 2.10 -6.73
C ALA A 56 -10.56 3.28 -5.77
N ASN A 57 -11.02 4.44 -6.27
CA ASN A 57 -11.24 5.63 -5.47
C ASN A 57 -12.48 5.52 -4.57
N LEU A 58 -13.40 4.60 -4.88
CA LEU A 58 -14.57 4.29 -4.03
C LEU A 58 -14.22 3.43 -2.81
N LEU A 59 -13.07 2.77 -2.77
CA LEU A 59 -12.73 1.88 -1.65
C LEU A 59 -12.67 2.59 -0.31
N SER A 60 -12.14 3.83 -0.27
CA SER A 60 -12.05 4.61 0.96
C SER A 60 -13.44 4.96 1.54
N PRO A 61 -14.36 5.58 0.79
CA PRO A 61 -15.69 5.90 1.33
C PRO A 61 -16.53 4.65 1.63
N ILE A 62 -16.40 3.58 0.82
CA ILE A 62 -17.09 2.30 1.09
C ILE A 62 -16.61 1.72 2.42
N MET A 63 -15.29 1.70 2.67
CA MET A 63 -14.74 1.22 3.94
C MET A 63 -15.23 2.06 5.12
N GLY A 64 -15.29 3.39 4.97
CA GLY A 64 -15.86 4.29 5.98
C GLY A 64 -17.32 3.96 6.28
N ILE A 65 -18.15 3.74 5.25
CA ILE A 65 -19.56 3.32 5.41
C ILE A 65 -19.65 1.97 6.12
N VAL A 66 -18.83 0.99 5.76
CA VAL A 66 -18.81 -0.34 6.42
C VAL A 66 -18.48 -0.21 7.91
N ILE A 67 -17.53 0.66 8.26
CA ILE A 67 -17.21 0.95 9.67
C ILE A 67 -18.43 1.54 10.40
N LEU A 68 -19.10 2.53 9.83
CA LEU A 68 -20.26 3.15 10.45
C LEU A 68 -21.44 2.18 10.58
N LEU A 69 -21.72 1.39 9.55
CA LEU A 69 -22.76 0.36 9.58
C LEU A 69 -22.50 -0.70 10.65
N PHE A 70 -21.24 -1.06 10.89
CA PHE A 70 -20.87 -1.96 11.99
C PHE A 70 -21.27 -1.37 13.34
N PHE A 71 -21.02 -0.07 13.60
CA PHE A 71 -21.45 0.56 14.85
C PHE A 71 -22.97 0.67 14.98
N VAL A 72 -23.68 0.97 13.88
CA VAL A 72 -25.17 0.95 13.88
C VAL A 72 -25.68 -0.45 14.22
N MET A 73 -25.11 -1.49 13.61
CA MET A 73 -25.47 -2.87 13.90
C MET A 73 -25.23 -3.22 15.38
N MET A 74 -24.09 -2.81 15.94
CA MET A 74 -23.76 -3.03 17.36
C MET A 74 -24.72 -2.29 18.29
N TRP A 75 -25.10 -1.04 17.94
CA TRP A 75 -26.06 -0.26 18.71
C TRP A 75 -27.46 -0.90 18.70
N ILE A 76 -27.97 -1.29 17.52
CA ILE A 76 -29.22 -2.03 17.39
C ILE A 76 -29.18 -3.31 18.23
N ARG A 77 -28.08 -4.05 18.12
CA ARG A 77 -27.89 -5.31 18.88
C ARG A 77 -27.94 -5.07 20.40
N ALA A 78 -27.32 -4.01 20.90
CA ALA A 78 -27.33 -3.67 22.32
C ALA A 78 -28.77 -3.36 22.83
N GLY A 79 -29.59 -2.70 21.99
CA GLY A 79 -30.98 -2.41 22.32
C GLY A 79 -31.90 -3.64 22.35
N PHE A 80 -31.59 -4.69 21.59
CA PHE A 80 -32.40 -5.92 21.54
C PHE A 80 -31.93 -7.04 22.47
N ILE A 81 -30.81 -6.86 23.20
CA ILE A 81 -30.27 -7.88 24.13
C ILE A 81 -31.20 -8.17 25.32
N THR A 82 -32.20 -7.34 25.58
CA THR A 82 -32.99 -7.40 26.82
C THR A 82 -34.13 -8.42 26.83
N THR A 83 -34.49 -9.08 25.71
CA THR A 83 -35.75 -9.81 25.69
C THR A 83 -35.74 -11.27 25.24
N ASP A 84 -34.92 -11.69 24.25
CA ASP A 84 -34.89 -13.12 23.89
C ASP A 84 -33.59 -13.50 23.16
N TYR A 85 -32.94 -14.57 23.67
CA TYR A 85 -31.74 -15.13 23.06
C TYR A 85 -32.10 -15.98 21.83
N ASN A 86 -32.24 -15.32 20.66
CA ASN A 86 -32.50 -16.03 19.41
C ASN A 86 -31.18 -16.43 18.72
N HIS A 87 -30.85 -17.72 18.77
CA HIS A 87 -29.63 -18.28 18.19
C HIS A 87 -29.49 -17.96 16.68
N TRP A 88 -30.59 -17.98 15.92
CA TRP A 88 -30.57 -17.73 14.49
C TRP A 88 -30.12 -16.31 14.10
N ILE A 89 -30.34 -15.34 14.98
CA ILE A 89 -29.90 -13.96 14.78
C ILE A 89 -28.50 -13.75 15.37
N ASN A 90 -28.22 -14.36 16.53
CA ASN A 90 -26.98 -14.12 17.27
C ASN A 90 -25.75 -14.71 16.59
N ILE A 91 -25.86 -15.92 16.01
CA ILE A 91 -24.72 -16.57 15.33
C ILE A 91 -24.22 -15.77 14.12
N PRO A 92 -25.07 -15.33 13.18
CA PRO A 92 -24.63 -14.47 12.07
C PRO A 92 -24.01 -13.14 12.56
N VAL A 93 -24.59 -12.50 13.57
CA VAL A 93 -24.06 -11.23 14.11
C VAL A 93 -22.69 -11.44 14.73
N LEU A 94 -22.50 -12.49 15.54
CA LEU A 94 -21.18 -12.83 16.09
C LEU A 94 -20.17 -13.13 15.00
N PHE A 95 -20.56 -13.86 13.96
CA PHE A 95 -19.69 -14.13 12.81
C PHE A 95 -19.24 -12.83 12.12
N ILE A 96 -20.15 -11.88 11.91
CA ILE A 96 -19.82 -10.57 11.33
C ILE A 96 -18.86 -9.81 12.25
N ILE A 97 -19.11 -9.80 13.57
CA ILE A 97 -18.25 -9.13 14.56
C ILE A 97 -16.83 -9.71 14.54
N TYR A 98 -16.70 -11.03 14.62
CA TYR A 98 -15.39 -11.69 14.59
C TYR A 98 -14.66 -11.46 13.26
N THR A 99 -15.37 -11.54 12.15
CA THR A 99 -14.82 -11.24 10.83
C THR A 99 -14.27 -9.81 10.79
N TYR A 100 -15.06 -8.83 11.23
CA TYR A 100 -14.62 -7.43 11.29
C TYR A 100 -13.37 -7.25 12.16
N ILE A 101 -13.35 -7.87 13.34
CA ILE A 101 -12.20 -7.81 14.26
C ILE A 101 -10.95 -8.40 13.59
N ILE A 102 -11.05 -9.61 13.02
CA ILE A 102 -9.92 -10.29 12.38
C ILE A 102 -9.38 -9.46 11.22
N PHE A 103 -10.25 -9.00 10.32
CA PHE A 103 -9.82 -8.16 9.19
C PHE A 103 -9.26 -6.81 9.62
N GLY A 104 -9.82 -6.21 10.67
CA GLY A 104 -9.31 -4.96 11.25
C GLY A 104 -7.90 -5.12 11.83
N PHE A 105 -7.67 -6.17 12.64
CA PHE A 105 -6.33 -6.46 13.17
C PHE A 105 -5.33 -6.79 12.06
N ALA A 106 -5.74 -7.55 11.05
CA ALA A 106 -4.89 -7.86 9.89
C ALA A 106 -4.53 -6.59 9.12
N PHE A 107 -5.46 -5.65 8.96
CA PHE A 107 -5.21 -4.35 8.32
C PHE A 107 -4.22 -3.50 9.11
N VAL A 108 -4.39 -3.40 10.43
CA VAL A 108 -3.43 -2.68 11.29
C VAL A 108 -2.05 -3.32 11.23
N GLY A 109 -1.97 -4.65 11.31
CA GLY A 109 -0.72 -5.39 11.16
C GLY A 109 -0.04 -5.14 9.81
N PHE A 110 -0.83 -5.14 8.73
CA PHE A 110 -0.35 -4.81 7.38
C PHE A 110 0.21 -3.38 7.31
N MET A 111 -0.50 -2.39 7.87
CA MET A 111 -0.02 -1.01 7.91
C MET A 111 1.29 -0.88 8.70
N MET A 112 1.33 -1.43 9.92
CA MET A 112 2.53 -1.41 10.76
C MET A 112 3.73 -2.04 10.05
N TYR A 113 3.54 -3.22 9.44
CA TYR A 113 4.59 -3.90 8.70
C TYR A 113 5.06 -3.09 7.49
N SER A 114 4.12 -2.47 6.74
CA SER A 114 4.43 -1.62 5.59
C SER A 114 5.29 -0.42 6.00
N PHE A 115 4.95 0.24 7.12
CA PHE A 115 5.74 1.35 7.64
C PHE A 115 7.13 0.90 8.11
N VAL A 116 7.22 -0.18 8.90
CA VAL A 116 8.51 -0.72 9.36
C VAL A 116 9.40 -1.09 8.16
N TYR A 117 8.81 -1.65 7.10
CA TYR A 117 9.56 -2.01 5.90
C TYR A 117 10.23 -0.81 5.20
N LEU A 118 9.59 0.37 5.21
CA LEU A 118 10.17 1.60 4.65
C LEU A 118 11.42 2.07 5.42
N TRP A 119 11.51 1.73 6.70
CA TRP A 119 12.61 2.16 7.60
C TRP A 119 13.78 1.17 7.62
N LEU A 120 13.61 -0.01 7.02
CA LEU A 120 14.70 -0.98 6.95
C LEU A 120 15.90 -0.41 6.17
N PRO A 121 17.13 -0.63 6.66
CA PRO A 121 18.33 -0.15 5.98
C PRO A 121 18.43 -0.79 4.59
N LYS A 122 18.74 0.04 3.59
CA LYS A 122 18.95 -0.41 2.22
C LYS A 122 20.41 -0.80 2.03
N LYS A 123 20.67 -1.78 1.16
CA LYS A 123 22.04 -2.13 0.77
C LYS A 123 22.66 -0.96 0.00
N GLN A 124 23.99 -0.85 0.01
CA GLN A 124 24.67 0.29 -0.60
C GLN A 124 25.07 0.07 -2.06
N HIS A 125 25.00 -1.16 -2.56
CA HIS A 125 25.42 -1.52 -3.91
C HIS A 125 24.26 -2.12 -4.71
N TYR A 126 23.87 -1.41 -5.77
CA TYR A 126 22.90 -1.87 -6.77
C TYR A 126 23.53 -1.72 -8.15
N ASP A 127 23.14 -2.60 -9.07
CA ASP A 127 23.54 -2.56 -10.46
C ASP A 127 22.47 -1.83 -11.30
N PHE A 128 21.21 -1.98 -10.89
CA PHE A 128 20.08 -1.37 -11.58
C PHE A 128 19.12 -0.69 -10.61
N ILE A 129 18.55 0.44 -11.07
CA ILE A 129 17.43 1.10 -10.41
C ILE A 129 16.21 0.97 -11.34
N ILE A 130 15.18 0.28 -10.89
CA ILE A 130 13.92 0.11 -11.62
C ILE A 130 12.97 1.23 -11.25
N VAL A 131 12.49 1.97 -12.24
CA VAL A 131 11.42 2.96 -12.09
C VAL A 131 10.12 2.31 -12.53
N HIS A 132 9.24 1.99 -11.57
CA HIS A 132 7.93 1.41 -11.89
C HIS A 132 6.98 2.44 -12.49
N GLY A 133 6.28 2.08 -13.55
CA GLY A 133 5.18 2.84 -14.12
C GLY A 133 4.03 3.09 -13.13
N ALA A 134 3.24 4.14 -13.37
CA ALA A 134 2.13 4.56 -12.51
C ALA A 134 0.98 5.23 -13.29
N GLY A 135 0.77 4.84 -14.53
CA GLY A 135 -0.20 5.44 -15.43
C GLY A 135 0.25 6.78 -16.03
N LEU A 136 -0.26 7.08 -17.21
CA LEU A 136 0.04 8.31 -17.94
C LEU A 136 -1.15 9.27 -17.96
N LEU A 137 -0.86 10.57 -17.95
CA LEU A 137 -1.86 11.62 -18.16
C LEU A 137 -2.10 11.81 -19.65
N ASN A 138 -3.35 11.74 -20.11
CA ASN A 138 -3.75 11.82 -21.51
C ASN A 138 -3.05 10.77 -22.42
N GLY A 139 -2.59 9.68 -21.81
CA GLY A 139 -1.95 8.55 -22.49
C GLY A 139 -0.47 8.76 -22.90
N GLU A 140 0.15 9.89 -22.57
CA GLU A 140 1.52 10.19 -23.02
C GLU A 140 2.36 10.97 -22.00
N ARG A 141 1.74 11.67 -21.06
CA ARG A 141 2.46 12.54 -20.12
C ARG A 141 2.66 11.88 -18.77
N VAL A 142 3.81 12.12 -18.18
CA VAL A 142 4.14 11.67 -16.83
C VAL A 142 3.18 12.29 -15.81
N THR A 143 2.50 11.46 -15.04
CA THR A 143 1.64 11.90 -13.92
C THR A 143 2.47 12.46 -12.77
N PRO A 144 1.90 13.29 -11.87
CA PRO A 144 2.61 13.73 -10.66
C PRO A 144 3.08 12.56 -9.77
N LEU A 145 2.37 11.44 -9.80
CA LEU A 145 2.72 10.23 -9.08
C LEU A 145 3.97 9.56 -9.68
N LEU A 146 3.99 9.41 -11.02
CA LEU A 146 5.11 8.85 -11.75
C LEU A 146 6.35 9.76 -11.68
N LYS A 147 6.15 11.09 -11.77
CA LYS A 147 7.23 12.07 -11.60
C LYS A 147 7.98 11.87 -10.28
N ARG A 148 7.27 11.69 -9.16
CA ARG A 148 7.90 11.46 -7.85
C ARG A 148 8.75 10.18 -7.81
N ARG A 149 8.33 9.12 -8.53
CA ARG A 149 9.13 7.89 -8.69
C ARG A 149 10.40 8.19 -9.47
N ILE A 150 10.29 8.90 -10.61
CA ILE A 150 11.43 9.28 -11.43
C ILE A 150 12.40 10.14 -10.63
N ASP A 151 11.94 11.21 -9.99
CA ASP A 151 12.78 12.10 -9.19
C ASP A 151 13.52 11.33 -8.08
N LYS A 152 12.83 10.36 -7.42
CA LYS A 152 13.44 9.52 -6.39
C LYS A 152 14.48 8.56 -6.94
N ALA A 153 14.23 8.00 -8.12
CA ALA A 153 15.18 7.14 -8.82
C ALA A 153 16.42 7.91 -9.28
N VAL A 154 16.25 9.11 -9.81
CA VAL A 154 17.33 10.02 -10.21
C VAL A 154 18.19 10.41 -9.00
N GLN A 155 17.55 10.72 -7.87
CA GLN A 155 18.26 10.96 -6.61
C GLN A 155 19.13 9.74 -6.21
N ALA A 156 18.56 8.53 -6.28
CA ALA A 156 19.28 7.30 -5.96
C ALA A 156 20.41 7.01 -6.94
N PHE A 157 20.22 7.32 -8.23
CA PHE A 157 21.22 7.18 -9.28
C PHE A 157 22.46 8.02 -8.98
N TYR A 158 22.30 9.32 -8.69
CA TYR A 158 23.42 10.21 -8.36
C TYR A 158 24.06 9.93 -6.99
N GLN A 159 23.32 9.33 -6.06
CA GLN A 159 23.85 8.91 -4.75
C GLN A 159 24.57 7.57 -4.79
N SER A 160 24.47 6.83 -5.90
CA SER A 160 25.09 5.53 -6.05
C SER A 160 26.62 5.63 -6.06
N LYS A 161 27.27 4.67 -5.40
CA LYS A 161 28.72 4.48 -5.47
C LYS A 161 29.16 3.58 -6.62
N ASN A 162 28.21 2.96 -7.34
CA ASN A 162 28.48 2.14 -8.52
C ASN A 162 28.53 3.04 -9.76
N PRO A 163 29.70 3.23 -10.40
CA PRO A 163 29.82 4.08 -11.59
C PRO A 163 29.13 3.48 -12.83
N HIS A 164 28.80 2.20 -12.81
CA HIS A 164 28.13 1.48 -13.90
C HIS A 164 26.65 1.25 -13.64
N ILE A 165 26.07 1.93 -12.63
CA ILE A 165 24.63 1.80 -12.33
C ILE A 165 23.79 2.26 -13.52
N ARG A 166 22.69 1.53 -13.78
CA ARG A 166 21.74 1.87 -14.85
C ARG A 166 20.33 2.03 -14.30
N LEU A 167 19.53 2.83 -15.02
CA LEU A 167 18.09 2.96 -14.78
C LEU A 167 17.34 2.00 -15.73
N ILE A 168 16.35 1.29 -15.22
CA ILE A 168 15.37 0.54 -16.01
C ILE A 168 14.04 1.27 -15.90
N ALA A 169 13.61 1.91 -16.98
CA ALA A 169 12.25 2.43 -17.11
C ALA A 169 11.33 1.23 -17.41
N SER A 170 10.41 0.91 -16.50
CA SER A 170 9.59 -0.29 -16.61
C SER A 170 8.10 0.03 -16.55
N GLY A 171 7.38 -0.43 -17.55
CA GLY A 171 5.94 -0.30 -17.72
C GLY A 171 5.53 -0.35 -19.19
N GLY A 172 4.63 -1.26 -19.52
CA GLY A 172 4.08 -1.41 -20.87
C GLY A 172 3.07 -0.32 -21.20
N GLN A 173 2.37 -0.50 -22.31
CA GLN A 173 1.34 0.42 -22.78
C GLN A 173 -0.04 -0.06 -22.31
N GLY A 174 -0.72 0.77 -21.54
CA GLY A 174 -2.12 0.55 -21.16
C GLY A 174 -3.07 0.74 -22.35
N SER A 175 -4.29 0.24 -22.25
CA SER A 175 -5.29 0.32 -23.34
C SER A 175 -5.75 1.74 -23.67
N ASP A 176 -5.56 2.66 -22.74
CA ASP A 176 -5.88 4.10 -22.85
C ASP A 176 -4.64 4.97 -23.05
N GLU A 177 -3.46 4.36 -23.23
CA GLU A 177 -2.19 5.03 -23.40
C GLU A 177 -1.74 5.04 -24.87
N LYS A 178 -1.07 6.12 -25.30
CA LYS A 178 -0.54 6.28 -26.65
C LYS A 178 0.88 5.73 -26.80
N ILE A 179 1.63 5.74 -25.70
CA ILE A 179 2.99 5.21 -25.59
C ILE A 179 3.08 4.33 -24.34
N SER A 180 4.14 3.54 -24.23
CA SER A 180 4.42 2.79 -23.01
C SER A 180 4.78 3.70 -21.84
N GLU A 181 4.50 3.30 -20.62
CA GLU A 181 4.96 4.01 -19.44
C GLU A 181 6.50 4.11 -19.40
N ALA A 182 7.20 3.05 -19.83
CA ALA A 182 8.65 3.04 -19.96
C ALA A 182 9.15 4.12 -20.92
N GLN A 183 8.51 4.28 -22.07
CA GLN A 183 8.86 5.32 -23.04
C GLN A 183 8.62 6.73 -22.47
N ALA A 184 7.52 6.92 -21.74
CA ALA A 184 7.23 8.21 -21.09
C ALA A 184 8.28 8.54 -20.00
N ILE A 185 8.71 7.54 -19.23
CA ILE A 185 9.79 7.69 -18.23
C ILE A 185 11.10 8.06 -18.92
N TYR A 186 11.44 7.36 -20.00
CA TYR A 186 12.66 7.63 -20.80
C TYR A 186 12.66 9.05 -21.33
N ASN A 187 11.59 9.47 -22.00
CA ASN A 187 11.47 10.82 -22.55
C ASN A 187 11.64 11.86 -21.45
N TYR A 188 10.99 11.67 -20.32
CA TYR A 188 11.10 12.59 -19.17
C TYR A 188 12.54 12.67 -18.64
N LEU A 189 13.22 11.52 -18.48
CA LEU A 189 14.62 11.48 -18.01
C LEU A 189 15.55 12.23 -18.96
N VAL A 190 15.42 12.00 -20.25
CA VAL A 190 16.25 12.64 -21.28
C VAL A 190 16.02 14.16 -21.40
N GLU A 191 14.77 14.59 -21.21
CA GLU A 191 14.41 16.01 -21.34
C GLU A 191 14.68 16.84 -20.09
N ASN A 192 14.60 16.21 -18.89
CA ASN A 192 14.55 16.94 -17.62
C ASN A 192 15.69 16.58 -16.65
N THR A 193 16.62 15.71 -17.04
CA THR A 193 17.75 15.29 -16.18
C THR A 193 19.04 15.12 -16.96
N ASP A 194 20.17 15.10 -16.25
CA ASP A 194 21.49 14.85 -16.83
C ASP A 194 21.88 13.34 -16.79
N VAL A 195 20.92 12.44 -16.65
CA VAL A 195 21.17 10.99 -16.72
C VAL A 195 21.58 10.62 -18.13
N PRO A 196 22.76 9.98 -18.34
CA PRO A 196 23.20 9.57 -19.66
C PRO A 196 22.18 8.62 -20.32
N LYS A 197 21.88 8.85 -21.60
CA LYS A 197 20.92 8.01 -22.35
C LYS A 197 21.33 6.54 -22.37
N GLU A 198 22.62 6.27 -22.41
CA GLU A 198 23.24 4.94 -22.43
C GLU A 198 23.06 4.20 -21.08
N ALA A 199 22.77 4.95 -20.02
CA ALA A 199 22.48 4.39 -18.71
C ALA A 199 20.99 4.05 -18.51
N ILE A 200 20.12 4.33 -19.50
CA ILE A 200 18.68 4.11 -19.41
C ILE A 200 18.29 2.91 -20.27
N LEU A 201 17.71 1.89 -19.66
CA LEU A 201 17.14 0.72 -20.33
C LEU A 201 15.61 0.81 -20.30
N LEU A 202 14.94 0.30 -21.34
CA LEU A 202 13.48 0.26 -21.44
C LEU A 202 12.97 -1.17 -21.30
N GLU A 203 11.97 -1.32 -20.45
CA GLU A 203 11.15 -2.51 -20.34
C GLU A 203 9.68 -2.12 -20.62
N GLU A 204 9.17 -2.45 -21.80
CA GLU A 204 7.90 -1.96 -22.34
C GLU A 204 6.81 -3.03 -22.44
N LYS A 205 7.08 -4.26 -21.97
CA LYS A 205 6.19 -5.41 -22.17
C LYS A 205 5.24 -5.67 -21.01
N SER A 206 5.61 -5.20 -19.83
CA SER A 206 4.88 -5.49 -18.60
C SER A 206 3.52 -4.80 -18.54
N THR A 207 2.53 -5.52 -18.02
CA THR A 207 1.17 -5.03 -17.79
C THR A 207 0.78 -5.08 -16.31
N THR A 208 1.59 -5.72 -15.49
CA THR A 208 1.38 -5.88 -14.06
C THR A 208 2.64 -5.60 -13.26
N THR A 209 2.50 -5.27 -11.98
CA THR A 209 3.65 -5.06 -11.09
C THR A 209 4.57 -6.28 -11.00
N TYR A 210 4.00 -7.49 -11.09
CA TYR A 210 4.78 -8.72 -11.12
C TYR A 210 5.66 -8.81 -12.37
N GLU A 211 5.07 -8.52 -13.53
CA GLU A 211 5.77 -8.51 -14.82
C GLU A 211 6.81 -7.40 -14.90
N ASN A 212 6.53 -6.20 -14.34
CA ASN A 212 7.53 -5.13 -14.26
C ASN A 212 8.82 -5.62 -13.61
N LEU A 213 8.70 -6.34 -12.49
CA LEU A 213 9.88 -6.89 -11.81
C LEU A 213 10.50 -8.05 -12.57
N LEU A 214 9.68 -8.97 -13.09
CA LEU A 214 10.16 -10.16 -13.80
C LEU A 214 10.95 -9.76 -15.05
N PHE A 215 10.36 -8.94 -15.90
CA PHE A 215 11.01 -8.53 -17.17
C PHE A 215 12.18 -7.58 -16.92
N SER A 216 12.12 -6.73 -15.90
CA SER A 216 13.29 -5.92 -15.50
C SER A 216 14.42 -6.79 -14.96
N LYS A 217 14.12 -7.88 -14.24
CA LYS A 217 15.13 -8.85 -13.79
C LYS A 217 15.77 -9.54 -14.98
N GLU A 218 14.99 -10.09 -15.91
CA GLU A 218 15.46 -10.73 -17.13
C GLU A 218 16.31 -9.77 -17.99
N LEU A 219 15.91 -8.50 -18.08
CA LEU A 219 16.69 -7.48 -18.77
C LEU A 219 18.04 -7.20 -18.08
N GLY A 220 18.05 -7.06 -16.76
CA GLY A 220 19.27 -6.83 -15.99
C GLY A 220 20.26 -7.99 -16.05
N GLU A 221 19.78 -9.23 -16.04
CA GLU A 221 20.57 -10.46 -16.13
C GLU A 221 21.31 -10.59 -17.48
N GLN A 222 20.89 -9.87 -18.52
CA GLN A 222 21.63 -9.81 -19.81
C GLN A 222 22.94 -9.00 -19.72
N PHE A 223 23.07 -8.14 -18.72
CA PHE A 223 24.23 -7.24 -18.57
C PHE A 223 25.14 -7.63 -17.39
N VAL A 224 24.57 -8.19 -16.32
CA VAL A 224 25.29 -8.51 -15.07
C VAL A 224 24.82 -9.87 -14.57
N GLU A 225 25.75 -10.72 -14.20
CA GLU A 225 25.45 -11.99 -13.55
C GLU A 225 25.00 -11.76 -12.09
N ASN A 226 23.82 -12.28 -11.70
CA ASN A 226 23.23 -12.12 -10.38
C ASN A 226 23.07 -10.63 -9.95
N PRO A 227 22.42 -9.77 -10.76
CA PRO A 227 22.33 -8.34 -10.52
C PRO A 227 21.53 -8.01 -9.28
N ARG A 228 21.88 -6.88 -8.66
CA ARG A 228 21.13 -6.30 -7.53
C ARG A 228 20.32 -5.11 -7.99
N PHE A 229 19.05 -5.11 -7.59
CA PHE A 229 18.08 -4.09 -8.00
C PHE A 229 17.63 -3.20 -6.85
N LEU A 230 17.47 -1.93 -7.13
CA LEU A 230 16.72 -0.99 -6.32
C LEU A 230 15.43 -0.63 -7.07
N PHE A 231 14.27 -1.13 -6.65
CA PHE A 231 13.03 -0.80 -7.33
C PHE A 231 12.32 0.36 -6.63
N VAL A 232 12.05 1.41 -7.41
CA VAL A 232 11.46 2.67 -6.92
C VAL A 232 9.98 2.68 -7.21
N THR A 233 9.17 2.84 -6.16
CA THR A 233 7.72 2.94 -6.23
C THR A 233 7.19 3.82 -5.09
N ASN A 234 5.86 4.00 -4.98
CA ASN A 234 5.29 4.78 -3.88
C ASN A 234 5.33 4.03 -2.54
N ASP A 235 5.43 4.76 -1.43
CA ASP A 235 5.56 4.21 -0.08
C ASP A 235 4.54 3.10 0.22
N TYR A 236 3.26 3.33 -0.09
CA TYR A 236 2.19 2.36 0.12
C TYR A 236 2.35 1.06 -0.69
N HIS A 237 3.10 1.11 -1.80
CA HIS A 237 3.23 0.01 -2.75
C HIS A 237 4.51 -0.82 -2.55
N VAL A 238 5.50 -0.30 -1.81
CA VAL A 238 6.81 -0.95 -1.60
C VAL A 238 6.66 -2.36 -1.05
N PHE A 239 5.78 -2.57 -0.07
CA PHE A 239 5.58 -3.88 0.53
C PHE A 239 5.14 -4.95 -0.50
N ARG A 240 4.12 -4.64 -1.32
CA ARG A 240 3.63 -5.57 -2.35
C ARG A 240 4.69 -5.85 -3.42
N THR A 241 5.37 -4.81 -3.87
CA THR A 241 6.47 -4.92 -4.86
C THR A 241 7.61 -5.79 -4.31
N SER A 242 8.02 -5.59 -3.05
CA SER A 242 9.04 -6.41 -2.40
C SER A 242 8.63 -7.87 -2.23
N THR A 243 7.34 -8.13 -2.00
CA THR A 243 6.82 -9.50 -1.95
C THR A 243 6.94 -10.20 -3.31
N TYR A 244 6.65 -9.50 -4.40
CA TYR A 244 6.84 -10.03 -5.75
C TYR A 244 8.32 -10.23 -6.10
N ALA A 245 9.19 -9.27 -5.74
CA ALA A 245 10.63 -9.41 -5.94
C ALA A 245 11.18 -10.69 -5.28
N ARG A 246 10.78 -10.97 -4.04
CA ARG A 246 11.15 -12.22 -3.34
C ARG A 246 10.59 -13.46 -4.04
N GLN A 247 9.35 -13.42 -4.52
CA GLN A 247 8.70 -14.55 -5.19
C GLN A 247 9.42 -14.96 -6.47
N ILE A 248 9.97 -13.99 -7.23
CA ILE A 248 10.73 -14.26 -8.46
C ILE A 248 12.25 -14.46 -8.19
N GLY A 249 12.66 -14.51 -6.92
CA GLY A 249 14.08 -14.65 -6.56
C GLY A 249 14.95 -13.46 -6.97
N MET A 250 14.37 -12.25 -7.09
CA MET A 250 15.11 -11.02 -7.40
C MET A 250 15.89 -10.55 -6.17
N GLN A 251 17.20 -10.34 -6.33
CA GLN A 251 18.00 -9.70 -5.30
C GLN A 251 17.83 -8.20 -5.36
N GLY A 252 17.12 -7.63 -4.39
CA GLY A 252 16.86 -6.18 -4.41
C GLY A 252 16.09 -5.66 -3.22
N ASP A 253 16.06 -4.33 -3.14
CA ASP A 253 15.36 -3.59 -2.09
C ASP A 253 14.37 -2.60 -2.71
N GLY A 254 13.25 -2.39 -2.02
CA GLY A 254 12.26 -1.38 -2.41
C GLY A 254 12.59 -0.01 -1.84
N LEU A 255 12.55 1.01 -2.66
CA LEU A 255 12.69 2.41 -2.27
C LEU A 255 11.36 3.13 -2.48
N GLY A 256 10.78 3.63 -1.39
CA GLY A 256 9.53 4.38 -1.43
C GLY A 256 9.74 5.84 -1.83
N CYS A 257 8.79 6.39 -2.58
CA CYS A 257 8.65 7.83 -2.75
C CYS A 257 7.33 8.32 -2.17
N SER A 258 7.31 9.56 -1.71
CA SER A 258 6.15 10.16 -1.03
C SER A 258 4.93 10.25 -1.96
N THR A 259 3.75 10.12 -1.36
CA THR A 259 2.46 10.24 -2.03
C THR A 259 1.67 11.40 -1.41
N ALA A 260 0.78 12.01 -2.18
CA ALA A 260 -0.09 13.06 -1.64
C ALA A 260 -0.92 12.53 -0.46
N SER A 261 -0.98 13.26 0.64
CA SER A 261 -1.58 12.82 1.90
C SER A 261 -3.04 12.37 1.76
N TYR A 262 -3.82 13.07 0.91
CA TYR A 262 -5.21 12.70 0.63
C TYR A 262 -5.35 11.34 -0.11
N TYR A 263 -4.31 10.89 -0.81
CA TYR A 263 -4.31 9.64 -1.56
C TYR A 263 -3.96 8.43 -0.68
N ILE A 264 -3.16 8.64 0.37
CA ILE A 264 -2.61 7.59 1.23
C ILE A 264 -3.66 6.63 1.80
N PRO A 265 -4.79 7.09 2.41
CA PRO A 265 -5.76 6.17 3.00
C PRO A 265 -6.36 5.21 1.97
N SER A 266 -6.78 5.71 0.81
CA SER A 266 -7.32 4.89 -0.27
C SER A 266 -6.27 3.93 -0.84
N ALA A 267 -5.03 4.39 -0.97
CA ALA A 267 -3.94 3.56 -1.46
C ALA A 267 -3.66 2.36 -0.55
N PHE A 268 -3.57 2.57 0.78
CA PHE A 268 -3.36 1.47 1.73
C PHE A 268 -4.53 0.48 1.76
N ILE A 269 -5.79 0.97 1.70
CA ILE A 269 -6.97 0.09 1.61
C ILE A 269 -6.90 -0.75 0.33
N ARG A 270 -6.56 -0.16 -0.80
CA ARG A 270 -6.39 -0.87 -2.08
C ARG A 270 -5.30 -1.95 -2.02
N GLU A 271 -4.15 -1.64 -1.44
CA GLU A 271 -3.06 -2.61 -1.26
C GLU A 271 -3.47 -3.77 -0.35
N TYR A 272 -4.21 -3.48 0.73
CA TYR A 272 -4.72 -4.50 1.63
C TYR A 272 -5.73 -5.42 0.94
N VAL A 273 -6.68 -4.86 0.20
CA VAL A 273 -7.65 -5.64 -0.59
C VAL A 273 -6.93 -6.51 -1.62
N ALA A 274 -5.93 -5.96 -2.32
CA ALA A 274 -5.13 -6.72 -3.29
C ALA A 274 -4.38 -7.90 -2.61
N LEU A 275 -3.87 -7.69 -1.39
CA LEU A 275 -3.24 -8.75 -0.60
C LEU A 275 -4.24 -9.85 -0.23
N CYS A 276 -5.45 -9.48 0.26
CA CYS A 276 -6.50 -10.44 0.59
C CYS A 276 -6.92 -11.28 -0.62
N VAL A 277 -7.07 -10.66 -1.80
CA VAL A 277 -7.41 -11.36 -3.05
C VAL A 277 -6.30 -12.33 -3.46
N LYS A 278 -5.03 -11.94 -3.29
CA LYS A 278 -3.89 -12.84 -3.58
C LYS A 278 -3.84 -14.02 -2.62
N MET A 279 -4.08 -13.79 -1.32
CA MET A 279 -4.16 -14.88 -0.34
C MET A 279 -5.26 -15.87 -0.66
N LYS A 280 -6.45 -15.39 -1.10
CA LYS A 280 -7.53 -16.28 -1.55
C LYS A 280 -7.07 -17.26 -2.63
N LYS A 281 -6.30 -16.79 -3.63
CA LYS A 281 -5.76 -17.66 -4.70
C LYS A 281 -4.75 -18.69 -4.20
N LEU A 282 -4.08 -18.45 -3.07
CA LEU A 282 -3.14 -19.38 -2.45
C LEU A 282 -3.82 -20.49 -1.63
N PHE A 283 -5.05 -20.22 -1.11
CA PHE A 283 -5.77 -21.16 -0.23
C PHE A 283 -6.91 -21.90 -0.93
N ILE A 284 -7.38 -21.42 -2.08
CA ILE A 284 -8.57 -21.95 -2.78
C ILE A 284 -8.24 -22.43 -4.21
N GLY A 285 -7.06 -22.06 -4.73
CA GLY A 285 -6.49 -22.59 -5.99
C GLY A 285 -5.58 -23.73 -5.70
#